data_9db4558339d654915d5c5e287c6d4255
#
_entry.id   9db4558339d654915d5c5e287c6d4255
#
_cell.length_a   1.000
_cell.length_b   1.000
_cell.length_c   1.000
_cell.angle_alpha   90.00
_cell.angle_beta   90.00
_cell.angle_gamma   90.00
#
_symmetry.space_group_name_H-M   'P 1'
#
loop_
_entity.id
_entity.type
_entity.pdbx_description
1 polymer ?
#
loop_
_entity_poly.entity_id
_entity_poly.type
_entity_poly.pdbx_seq_one_letter_code
_entity_poly.pdbx_strand_id
1 'polypeptide(L)'
;MNKAFLYAFTLTALALSGASVQAASIMDSVPATPSAGEQAPAASGELDRIVAVVNNDIITEHELEQRVHTVAINLRRQNIQLPAMELLRAQVLERLISERAILQRARQTGIRVDDQMVNASVEQIARQNNLSIEELRQRLAADGVNFASFRNEIRDEITTQRLREREVNEKIDISESEI
;
A
#
# COMPACT_ATOMS: atom_id res chain seq x y z
N MET A 1 1.67 21.41 -15.38
CA MET A 1 0.35 21.24 -14.75
C MET A 1 0.00 19.76 -14.80
N ASN A 2 0.43 18.99 -13.81
CA ASN A 2 0.32 17.52 -13.79
C ASN A 2 -1.00 17.10 -13.16
N LYS A 3 -1.89 16.54 -14.00
CA LYS A 3 -3.21 16.02 -13.59
C LYS A 3 -3.19 14.58 -13.06
N ALA A 4 -2.14 14.18 -12.32
CA ALA A 4 -1.96 12.81 -11.86
C ALA A 4 -2.32 12.57 -10.38
N PHE A 5 -2.86 13.54 -9.65
CA PHE A 5 -3.12 13.43 -8.21
C PHE A 5 -4.58 13.69 -7.81
N LEU A 6 -5.53 13.35 -8.68
CA LEU A 6 -6.96 13.41 -8.31
C LEU A 6 -7.46 11.99 -7.96
N TYR A 7 -7.06 11.48 -6.81
CA TYR A 7 -7.87 10.48 -6.11
C TYR A 7 -9.00 11.24 -5.41
N ALA A 8 -10.07 11.51 -6.16
CA ALA A 8 -11.31 12.02 -5.61
C ALA A 8 -11.99 10.90 -4.80
N PHE A 9 -11.82 10.92 -3.49
CA PHE A 9 -12.63 10.16 -2.56
C PHE A 9 -14.02 10.82 -2.49
N THR A 10 -14.94 10.42 -3.35
CA THR A 10 -16.36 10.74 -3.17
C THR A 10 -17.01 9.70 -2.28
N LEU A 11 -17.38 10.15 -1.08
CA LEU A 11 -18.10 9.38 -0.07
C LEU A 11 -19.59 9.45 -0.34
N THR A 12 -20.23 8.30 -0.57
CA THR A 12 -21.68 8.18 -0.40
C THR A 12 -21.96 7.25 0.79
N ALA A 13 -22.45 7.84 1.87
CA ALA A 13 -22.94 7.14 3.03
C ALA A 13 -24.29 6.49 2.68
N LEU A 14 -24.41 5.18 2.91
CA LEU A 14 -25.72 4.52 3.00
C LEU A 14 -25.81 3.79 4.32
N ALA A 15 -26.61 4.33 5.21
CA ALA A 15 -27.02 3.72 6.46
C ALA A 15 -28.09 2.67 6.17
N LEU A 16 -27.95 1.46 6.72
CA LEU A 16 -29.09 0.56 6.91
C LEU A 16 -28.98 -0.12 8.26
N SER A 17 -29.96 0.21 9.09
CA SER A 17 -30.27 -0.39 10.39
C SER A 17 -30.99 -1.73 10.21
N GLY A 18 -30.75 -2.68 11.12
CA GLY A 18 -31.60 -3.89 11.20
C GLY A 18 -31.08 -4.91 12.19
N ALA A 19 -31.50 -4.77 13.45
CA ALA A 19 -32.25 -5.73 14.30
C ALA A 19 -31.63 -7.10 14.64
N SER A 20 -31.47 -7.24 15.92
CA SER A 20 -31.27 -8.39 16.81
C SER A 20 -32.16 -9.62 16.55
N VAL A 21 -31.59 -10.83 16.77
CA VAL A 21 -32.30 -11.96 17.37
C VAL A 21 -31.38 -12.75 18.30
N GLN A 22 -31.71 -12.80 19.56
CA GLN A 22 -31.21 -13.74 20.57
C GLN A 22 -31.88 -15.09 20.42
N ALA A 23 -31.12 -16.17 20.59
CA ALA A 23 -31.68 -17.45 21.06
C ALA A 23 -30.64 -18.14 21.93
N ALA A 24 -30.99 -18.31 23.20
CA ALA A 24 -30.33 -19.12 24.19
C ALA A 24 -30.85 -20.58 24.13
N SER A 25 -29.94 -21.54 24.41
CA SER A 25 -30.25 -22.86 25.03
C SER A 25 -28.93 -23.59 25.30
N ILE A 26 -28.49 -23.73 26.50
CA ILE A 26 -28.70 -24.68 27.60
C ILE A 26 -28.07 -26.06 27.34
N MET A 27 -27.07 -26.37 28.23
CA MET A 27 -26.64 -27.66 28.83
C MET A 27 -26.40 -28.89 27.94
N ASP A 28 -25.17 -29.43 28.00
CA ASP A 28 -24.98 -30.64 28.83
C ASP A 28 -23.50 -30.89 29.12
N SER A 29 -23.20 -31.33 30.35
CA SER A 29 -21.89 -31.54 30.91
C SER A 29 -21.49 -33.01 30.75
N VAL A 30 -20.30 -33.29 30.18
CA VAL A 30 -19.62 -34.57 30.35
C VAL A 30 -18.10 -34.31 30.55
N PRO A 31 -17.48 -34.80 31.64
CA PRO A 31 -16.05 -34.68 31.82
C PRO A 31 -15.34 -35.86 31.16
N ALA A 32 -14.44 -35.56 30.24
CA ALA A 32 -13.48 -36.54 29.72
C ALA A 32 -12.03 -36.04 29.86
N THR A 33 -11.32 -36.70 30.70
CA THR A 33 -9.89 -36.97 30.88
C THR A 33 -8.87 -36.23 29.98
N PRO A 34 -7.78 -35.72 30.55
CA PRO A 34 -6.71 -35.09 29.78
C PRO A 34 -5.83 -36.14 29.12
N SER A 35 -5.87 -36.22 27.81
CA SER A 35 -4.82 -36.84 27.02
C SER A 35 -3.77 -35.79 26.74
N ALA A 36 -2.63 -35.88 27.41
CA ALA A 36 -1.44 -35.13 27.10
C ALA A 36 -0.93 -35.53 25.71
N GLY A 37 -1.39 -34.81 24.72
CA GLY A 37 -0.78 -34.71 23.41
C GLY A 37 -0.21 -33.31 23.30
N GLU A 38 1.07 -33.20 23.56
CA GLU A 38 1.91 -32.02 23.31
C GLU A 38 1.88 -31.77 21.80
N GLN A 39 0.82 -31.14 21.33
CA GLN A 39 0.82 -30.49 20.03
C GLN A 39 1.60 -29.20 20.19
N ALA A 40 2.90 -29.29 19.87
CA ALA A 40 3.65 -28.12 19.48
C ALA A 40 2.77 -27.30 18.51
N PRO A 41 2.64 -25.98 18.71
CA PRO A 41 2.00 -25.16 17.70
C PRO A 41 2.82 -25.34 16.44
N ALA A 42 2.27 -26.04 15.45
CA ALA A 42 2.75 -25.96 14.10
C ALA A 42 2.53 -24.49 13.69
N ALA A 43 3.54 -23.68 13.97
CA ALA A 43 3.75 -22.45 13.25
C ALA A 43 4.06 -22.88 11.80
N SER A 44 3.03 -23.25 11.07
CA SER A 44 3.02 -23.24 9.62
C SER A 44 3.08 -21.75 9.21
N GLY A 45 4.22 -21.12 9.51
CA GLY A 45 4.65 -19.94 8.79
C GLY A 45 4.82 -20.42 7.36
N GLU A 46 3.80 -20.27 6.56
CA GLU A 46 3.91 -20.38 5.12
C GLU A 46 5.07 -19.47 4.74
N LEU A 47 6.21 -20.09 4.38
CA LEU A 47 7.38 -19.33 3.95
C LEU A 47 6.94 -18.52 2.74
N ASP A 48 6.92 -17.20 2.90
CA ASP A 48 6.48 -16.29 1.84
C ASP A 48 7.39 -16.49 0.62
N ARG A 49 6.79 -16.91 -0.50
CA ARG A 49 7.54 -17.25 -1.70
C ARG A 49 8.09 -16.00 -2.37
N ILE A 50 9.35 -16.00 -2.74
CA ILE A 50 9.97 -14.96 -3.55
C ILE A 50 9.46 -15.07 -4.99
N VAL A 51 8.88 -13.99 -5.52
CA VAL A 51 8.38 -13.90 -6.90
C VAL A 51 9.32 -13.13 -7.82
N ALA A 52 10.11 -12.22 -7.28
CA ALA A 52 11.15 -11.50 -8.02
C ALA A 52 12.31 -11.09 -7.11
N VAL A 53 13.47 -10.93 -7.73
CA VAL A 53 14.68 -10.36 -7.10
C VAL A 53 15.10 -9.15 -7.92
N VAL A 54 15.22 -8.00 -7.26
CA VAL A 54 15.63 -6.73 -7.87
C VAL A 54 16.93 -6.30 -7.23
N ASN A 55 18.06 -6.65 -7.82
CA ASN A 55 19.40 -6.50 -7.26
C ASN A 55 19.51 -7.17 -5.86
N ASN A 56 19.47 -6.37 -4.78
CA ASN A 56 19.59 -6.84 -3.40
C ASN A 56 18.26 -6.87 -2.64
N ASP A 57 17.16 -6.47 -3.29
CA ASP A 57 15.81 -6.50 -2.70
C ASP A 57 14.99 -7.65 -3.28
N ILE A 58 14.08 -8.19 -2.49
CA ILE A 58 13.15 -9.23 -2.90
C ILE A 58 11.72 -8.68 -2.97
N ILE A 59 10.91 -9.25 -3.84
CA ILE A 59 9.46 -9.08 -3.86
C ILE A 59 8.86 -10.44 -3.56
N THR A 60 7.98 -10.50 -2.57
CA THR A 60 7.35 -11.72 -2.13
C THR A 60 5.97 -11.91 -2.74
N GLU A 61 5.47 -13.14 -2.72
CA GLU A 61 4.11 -13.49 -3.14
C GLU A 61 3.07 -12.69 -2.37
N HIS A 62 3.24 -12.61 -1.04
CA HIS A 62 2.34 -11.87 -0.17
C HIS A 62 2.29 -10.36 -0.52
N GLU A 63 3.44 -9.74 -0.75
CA GLU A 63 3.53 -8.33 -1.18
C GLU A 63 2.80 -8.11 -2.51
N LEU A 64 3.03 -9.00 -3.48
CA LEU A 64 2.38 -8.94 -4.78
C LEU A 64 0.86 -9.09 -4.66
N GLU A 65 0.37 -10.07 -3.91
CA GLU A 65 -1.06 -10.31 -3.72
C GLU A 65 -1.76 -9.13 -3.03
N GLN A 66 -1.14 -8.55 -2.00
CA GLN A 66 -1.66 -7.35 -1.35
C GLN A 66 -1.79 -6.18 -2.34
N ARG A 67 -0.79 -5.96 -3.16
CA ARG A 67 -0.82 -4.88 -4.17
C ARG A 67 -1.86 -5.14 -5.25
N VAL A 68 -1.98 -6.37 -5.76
CA VAL A 68 -3.01 -6.78 -6.72
C VAL A 68 -4.41 -6.53 -6.14
N HIS A 69 -4.63 -6.93 -4.90
CA HIS A 69 -5.92 -6.72 -4.21
C HIS A 69 -6.27 -5.23 -4.11
N THR A 70 -5.31 -4.39 -3.70
CA THR A 70 -5.50 -2.94 -3.61
C THR A 70 -5.84 -2.32 -4.97
N VAL A 71 -5.11 -2.70 -6.03
CA VAL A 71 -5.36 -2.21 -7.39
C VAL A 71 -6.74 -2.66 -7.87
N ALA A 72 -7.12 -3.91 -7.63
CA ALA A 72 -8.43 -4.44 -8.04
C ALA A 72 -9.59 -3.69 -7.35
N ILE A 73 -9.47 -3.38 -6.04
CA ILE A 73 -10.46 -2.58 -5.32
C ILE A 73 -10.57 -1.18 -5.93
N ASN A 74 -9.45 -0.53 -6.21
CA ASN A 74 -9.42 0.82 -6.79
C ASN A 74 -10.06 0.87 -8.18
N LEU A 75 -9.78 -0.11 -9.04
CA LEU A 75 -10.41 -0.21 -10.36
C LEU A 75 -11.93 -0.39 -10.26
N ARG A 76 -12.40 -1.25 -9.32
CA ARG A 76 -13.84 -1.44 -9.08
C ARG A 76 -14.50 -0.16 -8.58
N ARG A 77 -13.88 0.58 -7.67
CA ARG A 77 -14.39 1.87 -7.17
C ARG A 77 -14.53 2.92 -8.27
N GLN A 78 -13.65 2.87 -9.26
CA GLN A 78 -13.67 3.77 -10.43
C GLN A 78 -14.60 3.26 -11.56
N ASN A 79 -15.32 2.15 -11.35
CA ASN A 79 -16.14 1.48 -12.37
C ASN A 79 -15.34 1.07 -13.61
N ILE A 80 -14.04 0.81 -13.46
CA ILE A 80 -13.18 0.30 -14.52
C ILE A 80 -13.27 -1.23 -14.50
N GLN A 81 -13.50 -1.83 -15.68
CA GLN A 81 -13.53 -3.28 -15.82
C GLN A 81 -12.18 -3.88 -15.47
N LEU A 82 -12.18 -4.89 -14.58
CA LEU A 82 -10.96 -5.62 -14.25
C LEU A 82 -10.47 -6.43 -15.46
N PRO A 83 -9.18 -6.35 -15.78
CA PRO A 83 -8.56 -7.27 -16.73
C PRO A 83 -8.53 -8.70 -16.16
N ALA A 84 -8.13 -9.68 -16.99
CA ALA A 84 -7.85 -11.03 -16.51
C ALA A 84 -6.85 -10.99 -15.33
N MET A 85 -7.08 -11.79 -14.31
CA MET A 85 -6.31 -11.73 -13.05
C MET A 85 -4.82 -11.97 -13.28
N GLU A 86 -4.46 -12.89 -14.17
CA GLU A 86 -3.08 -13.17 -14.53
C GLU A 86 -2.39 -11.95 -15.16
N LEU A 87 -3.12 -11.23 -16.02
CA LEU A 87 -2.60 -10.02 -16.66
C LEU A 87 -2.42 -8.89 -15.63
N LEU A 88 -3.41 -8.71 -14.75
CA LEU A 88 -3.33 -7.72 -13.67
C LEU A 88 -2.13 -8.01 -12.76
N ARG A 89 -1.95 -9.28 -12.38
CA ARG A 89 -0.84 -9.73 -11.55
C ARG A 89 0.51 -9.46 -12.22
N ALA A 90 0.65 -9.78 -13.50
CA ALA A 90 1.88 -9.53 -14.26
C ALA A 90 2.20 -8.03 -14.31
N GLN A 91 1.21 -7.18 -14.62
CA GLN A 91 1.39 -5.72 -14.67
C GLN A 91 1.76 -5.12 -13.32
N VAL A 92 1.14 -5.61 -12.23
CA VAL A 92 1.46 -5.17 -10.87
C VAL A 92 2.87 -5.60 -10.48
N LEU A 93 3.31 -6.81 -10.84
CA LEU A 93 4.67 -7.28 -10.57
C LEU A 93 5.72 -6.43 -11.32
N GLU A 94 5.51 -6.16 -12.60
CA GLU A 94 6.41 -5.28 -13.39
C GLU A 94 6.52 -3.88 -12.76
N ARG A 95 5.40 -3.36 -12.28
CA ARG A 95 5.38 -2.07 -11.61
C ARG A 95 6.16 -2.10 -10.29
N LEU A 96 5.97 -3.14 -9.45
CA LEU A 96 6.72 -3.32 -8.21
C LEU A 96 8.24 -3.42 -8.47
N ILE A 97 8.64 -4.17 -9.52
CA ILE A 97 10.05 -4.28 -9.93
C ILE A 97 10.60 -2.90 -10.30
N SER A 98 9.87 -2.13 -11.11
CA SER A 98 10.28 -0.80 -11.54
C SER A 98 10.38 0.18 -10.37
N GLU A 99 9.39 0.20 -9.48
CA GLU A 99 9.38 1.02 -8.26
C GLU A 99 10.58 0.67 -7.36
N ARG A 100 10.87 -0.62 -7.17
CA ARG A 100 12.01 -1.09 -6.38
C ARG A 100 13.35 -0.64 -6.97
N ALA A 101 13.52 -0.75 -8.29
CA ALA A 101 14.73 -0.31 -8.99
C ALA A 101 14.94 1.22 -8.86
N ILE A 102 13.86 1.99 -8.99
CA ILE A 102 13.90 3.46 -8.83
C ILE A 102 14.32 3.85 -7.42
N LEU A 103 13.73 3.24 -6.39
CA LEU A 103 14.07 3.51 -5.00
C LEU A 103 15.53 3.13 -4.68
N GLN A 104 16.03 2.03 -5.24
CA GLN A 104 17.43 1.65 -5.10
C GLN A 104 18.35 2.68 -5.77
N ARG A 105 18.02 3.13 -6.97
CA ARG A 105 18.77 4.17 -7.69
C ARG A 105 18.81 5.47 -6.88
N ALA A 106 17.67 5.88 -6.32
CA ALA A 106 17.60 7.06 -5.46
C ALA A 106 18.52 6.95 -4.23
N ARG A 107 18.54 5.79 -3.58
CA ARG A 107 19.47 5.51 -2.46
C ARG A 107 20.93 5.60 -2.88
N GLN A 108 21.29 5.02 -4.03
CA GLN A 108 22.66 5.06 -4.58
C GLN A 108 23.12 6.47 -4.93
N THR A 109 22.19 7.32 -5.38
CA THR A 109 22.48 8.74 -5.69
C THR A 109 22.42 9.65 -4.47
N GLY A 110 22.23 9.09 -3.26
CA GLY A 110 22.23 9.83 -1.99
C GLY A 110 20.96 10.65 -1.73
N ILE A 111 19.87 10.39 -2.46
CA ILE A 111 18.59 11.02 -2.20
C ILE A 111 18.05 10.50 -0.88
N ARG A 112 17.76 11.44 0.04
CA ARG A 112 17.17 11.15 1.35
C ARG A 112 15.92 11.97 1.56
N VAL A 113 14.90 11.34 2.12
CA VAL A 113 13.64 11.96 2.52
C VAL A 113 13.48 11.77 4.02
N ASP A 114 13.50 12.87 4.76
CA ASP A 114 13.33 12.86 6.21
C ASP A 114 11.85 12.84 6.61
N ASP A 115 11.60 12.55 7.88
CA ASP A 115 10.23 12.47 8.40
C ASP A 115 9.50 13.82 8.38
N GLN A 116 10.23 14.93 8.44
CA GLN A 116 9.64 16.27 8.39
C GLN A 116 9.00 16.53 7.02
N MET A 117 9.67 16.14 5.95
CA MET A 117 9.12 16.24 4.59
C MET A 117 7.89 15.35 4.39
N VAL A 118 7.95 14.11 4.90
CA VAL A 118 6.82 13.19 4.85
C VAL A 118 5.62 13.79 5.62
N ASN A 119 5.84 14.31 6.81
CA ASN A 119 4.78 14.93 7.61
C ASN A 119 4.16 16.13 6.88
N ALA A 120 4.98 17.02 6.32
CA ALA A 120 4.49 18.18 5.56
C ALA A 120 3.64 17.76 4.35
N SER A 121 4.04 16.70 3.64
CA SER A 121 3.26 16.15 2.52
C SER A 121 1.94 15.52 2.97
N VAL A 122 1.96 14.76 4.07
CA VAL A 122 0.74 14.18 4.68
C VAL A 122 -0.23 15.28 5.12
N GLU A 123 0.27 16.35 5.76
CA GLU A 123 -0.55 17.52 6.12
C GLU A 123 -1.13 18.22 4.90
N GLN A 124 -0.35 18.34 3.84
CA GLN A 124 -0.85 18.93 2.59
C GLN A 124 -1.96 18.09 1.98
N ILE A 125 -1.82 16.75 1.96
CA ILE A 125 -2.86 15.83 1.48
C ILE A 125 -4.13 15.96 2.33
N ALA A 126 -3.99 15.99 3.66
CA ALA A 126 -5.13 16.18 4.56
C ALA A 126 -5.86 17.51 4.25
N ARG A 127 -5.14 18.64 4.17
CA ARG A 127 -5.71 19.95 3.81
C ARG A 127 -6.39 19.96 2.45
N GLN A 128 -5.82 19.33 1.43
CA GLN A 128 -6.42 19.24 0.09
C GLN A 128 -7.74 18.47 0.08
N ASN A 129 -7.92 17.55 1.03
CA ASN A 129 -9.14 16.78 1.23
C ASN A 129 -10.08 17.39 2.29
N ASN A 130 -9.78 18.60 2.79
CA ASN A 130 -10.51 19.27 3.87
C ASN A 130 -10.61 18.41 5.16
N LEU A 131 -9.55 17.67 5.47
CA LEU A 131 -9.44 16.79 6.64
C LEU A 131 -8.32 17.30 7.57
N SER A 132 -8.49 17.08 8.87
CA SER A 132 -7.39 17.06 9.82
C SER A 132 -6.57 15.76 9.65
N ILE A 133 -5.35 15.71 10.20
CA ILE A 133 -4.53 14.49 10.17
C ILE A 133 -5.23 13.32 10.86
N GLU A 134 -5.96 13.61 11.96
CA GLU A 134 -6.67 12.57 12.70
C GLU A 134 -7.85 12.01 11.89
N GLU A 135 -8.61 12.85 11.21
CA GLU A 135 -9.69 12.42 10.30
C GLU A 135 -9.12 11.63 9.11
N LEU A 136 -7.98 12.06 8.55
CA LEU A 136 -7.28 11.31 7.50
C LEU A 136 -6.89 9.91 8.00
N ARG A 137 -6.34 9.80 9.22
CA ARG A 137 -5.97 8.52 9.82
C ARG A 137 -7.17 7.61 10.01
N GLN A 138 -8.28 8.14 10.54
CA GLN A 138 -9.54 7.39 10.72
C GLN A 138 -10.10 6.93 9.37
N ARG A 139 -10.02 7.78 8.37
CA ARG A 139 -10.47 7.45 7.02
C ARG A 139 -9.65 6.32 6.40
N LEU A 140 -8.32 6.40 6.46
CA LEU A 140 -7.44 5.33 5.99
C LEU A 140 -7.73 4.02 6.72
N ALA A 141 -7.90 4.06 8.04
CA ALA A 141 -8.25 2.88 8.84
C ALA A 141 -9.60 2.27 8.43
N ALA A 142 -10.62 3.09 8.16
CA ALA A 142 -11.92 2.63 7.65
C ALA A 142 -11.81 1.98 6.26
N ASP A 143 -10.86 2.42 5.43
CA ASP A 143 -10.54 1.81 4.14
C ASP A 143 -9.59 0.61 4.24
N GLY A 144 -9.20 0.20 5.46
CA GLY A 144 -8.27 -0.91 5.70
C GLY A 144 -6.81 -0.59 5.44
N VAL A 145 -6.46 0.70 5.29
CA VAL A 145 -5.09 1.16 5.02
C VAL A 145 -4.41 1.54 6.34
N ASN A 146 -3.24 0.94 6.60
CA ASN A 146 -2.42 1.30 7.74
C ASN A 146 -1.76 2.67 7.53
N PHE A 147 -1.84 3.57 8.51
CA PHE A 147 -1.27 4.91 8.40
C PHE A 147 0.26 4.92 8.24
N ALA A 148 0.97 3.95 8.85
CA ALA A 148 2.42 3.84 8.66
C ALA A 148 2.77 3.41 7.22
N SER A 149 2.01 2.48 6.64
CA SER A 149 2.16 2.08 5.24
C SER A 149 1.89 3.26 4.30
N PHE A 150 0.83 4.02 4.53
CA PHE A 150 0.53 5.24 3.78
C PHE A 150 1.69 6.26 3.84
N ARG A 151 2.28 6.49 5.03
CA ARG A 151 3.46 7.37 5.16
C ARG A 151 4.68 6.87 4.39
N ASN A 152 4.89 5.56 4.34
CA ASN A 152 5.97 4.97 3.54
C ASN A 152 5.73 5.16 2.04
N GLU A 153 4.51 4.99 1.56
CA GLU A 153 4.14 5.28 0.16
C GLU A 153 4.42 6.75 -0.20
N ILE A 154 4.08 7.68 0.68
CA ILE A 154 4.39 9.12 0.49
C ILE A 154 5.90 9.36 0.45
N ARG A 155 6.68 8.70 1.32
CA ARG A 155 8.15 8.78 1.29
C ARG A 155 8.73 8.29 -0.03
N ASP A 156 8.24 7.16 -0.52
CA ASP A 156 8.68 6.56 -1.78
C ASP A 156 8.33 7.45 -2.99
N GLU A 157 7.15 8.08 -2.97
CA GLU A 157 6.75 9.03 -4.01
C GLU A 157 7.65 10.28 -4.02
N ILE A 158 7.91 10.88 -2.85
CA ILE A 158 8.83 12.03 -2.73
C ILE A 158 10.22 11.63 -3.21
N THR A 159 10.70 10.44 -2.85
CA THR A 159 11.99 9.91 -3.26
C THR A 159 12.07 9.78 -4.78
N THR A 160 11.04 9.21 -5.39
CA THR A 160 10.94 9.03 -6.84
C THR A 160 10.90 10.37 -7.58
N GLN A 161 10.12 11.32 -7.06
CA GLN A 161 10.02 12.65 -7.64
C GLN A 161 11.37 13.38 -7.61
N ARG A 162 12.08 13.35 -6.49
CA ARG A 162 13.41 13.96 -6.35
C ARG A 162 14.45 13.34 -7.29
N LEU A 163 14.38 12.01 -7.48
CA LEU A 163 15.27 11.37 -8.45
C LEU A 163 15.01 11.88 -9.86
N ARG A 164 13.75 11.96 -10.27
CA ARG A 164 13.36 12.47 -11.59
C ARG A 164 13.80 13.92 -11.79
N GLU A 165 13.55 14.78 -10.80
CA GLU A 165 13.97 16.19 -10.85
C GLU A 165 15.50 16.32 -11.02
N ARG A 166 16.25 15.53 -10.28
CA ARG A 166 17.71 15.52 -10.38
C ARG A 166 18.19 15.03 -11.75
N GLU A 167 17.66 13.91 -12.25
CA GLU A 167 18.06 13.36 -13.55
C GLU A 167 17.68 14.28 -14.73
N VAL A 168 16.57 15.03 -14.60
CA VAL A 168 16.18 16.03 -15.59
C VAL A 168 17.13 17.21 -15.56
N ASN A 169 17.46 17.75 -14.37
CA ASN A 169 18.35 18.90 -14.23
C ASN A 169 19.77 18.56 -14.72
N GLU A 170 20.29 17.38 -14.40
CA GLU A 170 21.61 16.92 -14.88
C GLU A 170 21.67 16.83 -16.42
N LYS A 171 20.55 16.55 -17.09
CA LYS A 171 20.48 16.52 -18.56
C LYS A 171 20.36 17.91 -19.20
N ILE A 172 19.76 18.87 -18.50
CA ILE A 172 19.59 20.25 -19.00
C ILE A 172 20.92 21.00 -18.93
N ASP A 173 21.72 20.81 -17.88
CA ASP A 173 23.03 21.44 -17.72
C ASP A 173 24.05 21.05 -18.81
N ILE A 174 23.88 19.90 -19.46
CA ILE A 174 24.71 19.45 -20.59
C ILE A 174 24.38 20.24 -21.86
N SER A 175 23.13 20.70 -22.01
CA SER A 175 22.67 21.41 -23.23
C SER A 175 23.13 22.88 -23.32
N GLU A 176 23.42 23.53 -22.18
CA GLU A 176 23.94 24.94 -22.19
C GLU A 176 25.43 25.03 -22.49
N SER A 177 26.18 23.95 -22.37
CA SER A 177 27.61 23.94 -22.68
C SER A 177 27.95 23.66 -24.16
N GLU A 178 26.96 23.36 -24.98
CA GLU A 178 27.11 23.11 -26.43
C GLU A 178 26.72 24.32 -27.33
N ILE A 179 26.38 25.48 -26.73
CA ILE A 179 26.13 26.74 -27.42
C ILE A 179 27.35 27.65 -27.30
#